data_5b4218051e108a1c84513565c8f57c01
#
_entry.id   5b4218051e108a1c84513565c8f57c01
#
_cell.length_a   1.000
_cell.length_b   1.000
_cell.length_c   1.000
_cell.angle_alpha   90.00
_cell.angle_beta   90.00
_cell.angle_gamma   90.00
#
_symmetry.space_group_name_H-M   'P 1'
#
loop_
_entity.id
_entity.type
_entity.pdbx_description
1 polymer ?
#
loop_
_entity_poly.entity_id
_entity_poly.type
_entity_poly.pdbx_seq_one_letter_code
_entity_poly.pdbx_strand_id
1 'polypeptide(L)'
;DWHPISEQAGGGWTGWDWNERLFPDYRKFLSYLDEQGVKTTMNLHPADGVRPYEKKYQEFIGRAGIENGKTVEWQGSDKRYVKALFDTHLHPYVDEGVDFWWLDWQQWPKDKRLKDLDNVFWCNYIWFTDMENNGTKRPLLYHRWGGLGNHRYQIGFSGDSYIPWESLRFLPYFNSTASNVLYGYWSHDIGGHQSKRYGTPVEPELYTRAMQMGQYLPIIRSHSTKDPQLNKEPWAFDQTTQRRLSNVINGRYALVPYIYTMARQDYETGISLCRPMYYDYPETEEAYGMKEQYMFGDKMLIAPVTNPVDKESGLAAVKAWLPEGQWLEYETGTMLEGGQTVERLFSMDEYPVYVKAGSIIPYYGKVKNLSGPNQPVIVRVFPGGNEGDFLLYEDNGEDKNYVSEYAT
;
A
#
# COMPACT_ATOMS: atom_id res chain seq x y z
N ASP A 1 -10.56 17.61 -3.20
CA ASP A 1 -10.94 16.34 -3.67
C ASP A 1 -11.65 16.46 -5.03
N TRP A 2 -12.88 16.01 -5.23
CA TRP A 2 -13.54 16.06 -6.53
C TRP A 2 -14.13 17.43 -6.83
N HIS A 3 -14.25 17.76 -8.13
CA HIS A 3 -14.79 19.04 -8.57
C HIS A 3 -16.22 19.24 -8.05
N PRO A 4 -16.59 20.42 -7.51
CA PRO A 4 -17.92 20.66 -6.94
C PRO A 4 -19.08 20.41 -7.91
N ILE A 5 -18.87 20.60 -9.21
CA ILE A 5 -19.87 20.33 -10.26
C ILE A 5 -20.12 18.82 -10.47
N SER A 6 -19.23 17.95 -10.00
CA SER A 6 -19.37 16.51 -10.16
C SER A 6 -20.67 15.96 -9.54
N GLU A 7 -21.07 16.51 -8.41
CA GLU A 7 -22.31 16.13 -7.73
C GLU A 7 -23.58 16.48 -8.54
N GLN A 8 -23.49 17.52 -9.37
CA GLN A 8 -24.62 18.03 -10.18
C GLN A 8 -24.63 17.43 -11.58
N ALA A 9 -23.47 17.13 -12.14
CA ALA A 9 -23.32 16.73 -13.55
C ALA A 9 -23.08 15.23 -13.76
N GLY A 10 -23.02 14.43 -12.69
CA GLY A 10 -22.78 12.97 -12.78
C GLY A 10 -21.40 12.60 -13.35
N GLY A 11 -20.42 13.46 -13.18
CA GLY A 11 -19.03 13.27 -13.62
C GLY A 11 -18.12 14.16 -12.80
N GLY A 12 -16.83 14.26 -13.13
CA GLY A 12 -15.91 15.16 -12.40
C GLY A 12 -15.04 14.41 -11.37
N TRP A 13 -14.85 13.16 -11.61
CA TRP A 13 -13.97 12.28 -10.83
C TRP A 13 -12.53 12.30 -11.36
N THR A 14 -12.29 13.12 -12.39
CA THR A 14 -10.99 13.16 -13.08
C THR A 14 -9.81 13.41 -12.18
N GLY A 15 -10.00 14.30 -11.18
CA GLY A 15 -8.92 14.75 -10.30
C GLY A 15 -8.07 15.88 -10.91
N TRP A 16 -8.51 16.49 -12.03
CA TRP A 16 -7.75 17.55 -12.71
C TRP A 16 -7.75 18.89 -11.98
N ASP A 17 -8.76 19.14 -11.12
CA ASP A 17 -8.92 20.37 -10.39
C ASP A 17 -9.01 20.16 -8.87
N TRP A 18 -8.49 21.11 -8.12
CA TRP A 18 -8.74 21.21 -6.69
C TRP A 18 -10.15 21.72 -6.41
N ASN A 19 -10.81 21.11 -5.44
CA ASN A 19 -12.06 21.62 -4.91
C ASN A 19 -11.78 22.79 -3.97
N GLU A 20 -11.87 24.02 -4.48
CA GLU A 20 -11.57 25.25 -3.71
C GLU A 20 -12.55 25.51 -2.55
N ARG A 21 -13.71 24.85 -2.52
CA ARG A 21 -14.60 24.91 -1.34
C ARG A 21 -14.00 24.18 -0.14
N LEU A 22 -13.28 23.09 -0.39
CA LEU A 22 -12.62 22.29 0.64
C LEU A 22 -11.17 22.74 0.86
N PHE A 23 -10.50 23.16 -0.20
CA PHE A 23 -9.11 23.60 -0.19
C PHE A 23 -8.99 25.00 -0.84
N PRO A 24 -9.45 26.06 -0.14
CA PRO A 24 -9.45 27.41 -0.71
C PRO A 24 -8.04 27.93 -1.07
N ASP A 25 -7.02 27.45 -0.37
CA ASP A 25 -5.61 27.69 -0.65
C ASP A 25 -4.85 26.34 -0.60
N TYR A 26 -4.99 25.57 -1.66
CA TYR A 26 -4.35 24.24 -1.71
C TYR A 26 -2.82 24.31 -1.77
N ARG A 27 -2.23 25.41 -2.29
CA ARG A 27 -0.77 25.58 -2.30
C ARG A 27 -0.22 25.72 -0.89
N LYS A 28 -0.89 26.51 -0.06
CA LYS A 28 -0.55 26.62 1.36
C LYS A 28 -0.74 25.28 2.09
N PHE A 29 -1.77 24.52 1.72
CA PHE A 29 -1.99 23.17 2.27
C PHE A 29 -0.87 22.21 1.87
N LEU A 30 -0.45 22.18 0.61
CA LEU A 30 0.68 21.35 0.13
C LEU A 30 1.98 21.75 0.83
N SER A 31 2.28 23.06 0.92
CA SER A 31 3.46 23.55 1.64
C SER A 31 3.46 23.14 3.10
N TYR A 32 2.32 23.22 3.78
CA TYR A 32 2.19 22.75 5.17
C TYR A 32 2.47 21.24 5.30
N LEU A 33 1.97 20.41 4.38
CA LEU A 33 2.23 18.98 4.41
C LEU A 33 3.70 18.66 4.18
N ASP A 34 4.35 19.35 3.25
CA ASP A 34 5.79 19.19 3.02
C ASP A 34 6.62 19.59 4.25
N GLU A 35 6.28 20.71 4.90
CA GLU A 35 6.89 21.12 6.19
C GLU A 35 6.71 20.07 7.30
N GLN A 36 5.63 19.31 7.26
CA GLN A 36 5.40 18.19 8.19
C GLN A 36 6.07 16.88 7.74
N GLY A 37 6.74 16.85 6.59
CA GLY A 37 7.33 15.65 6.02
C GLY A 37 6.31 14.63 5.54
N VAL A 38 5.15 15.08 5.09
CA VAL A 38 4.06 14.24 4.57
C VAL A 38 4.00 14.37 3.05
N LYS A 39 4.09 13.25 2.35
CA LYS A 39 3.98 13.20 0.90
C LYS A 39 2.52 13.19 0.44
N THR A 40 2.27 13.80 -0.70
CA THR A 40 0.91 13.98 -1.25
C THR A 40 0.72 13.30 -2.59
N THR A 41 -0.49 12.79 -2.79
CA THR A 41 -0.94 12.26 -4.08
C THR A 41 -2.36 12.70 -4.38
N MET A 42 -2.70 12.75 -5.67
CA MET A 42 -4.07 12.97 -6.13
C MET A 42 -4.64 11.71 -6.78
N ASN A 43 -5.90 11.40 -6.46
CA ASN A 43 -6.64 10.32 -7.10
C ASN A 43 -7.12 10.77 -8.48
N LEU A 44 -6.77 10.02 -9.52
CA LEU A 44 -7.04 10.35 -10.91
C LEU A 44 -7.88 9.27 -11.59
N HIS A 45 -8.86 9.71 -12.40
CA HIS A 45 -9.69 8.84 -13.24
C HIS A 45 -9.63 9.30 -14.70
N PRO A 46 -8.54 8.99 -15.43
CA PRO A 46 -8.30 9.49 -16.77
C PRO A 46 -9.36 9.13 -17.80
N ALA A 47 -10.07 8.00 -17.60
CA ALA A 47 -11.12 7.54 -18.50
C ALA A 47 -12.29 8.54 -18.67
N ASP A 48 -12.51 9.40 -17.68
CA ASP A 48 -13.52 10.47 -17.76
C ASP A 48 -13.14 11.60 -18.72
N GLY A 49 -11.92 11.58 -19.25
CA GLY A 49 -11.40 12.56 -20.19
C GLY A 49 -11.20 13.94 -19.56
N VAL A 50 -11.35 15.00 -20.36
CA VAL A 50 -11.25 16.41 -19.91
C VAL A 50 -12.54 17.13 -20.23
N ARG A 51 -13.09 17.86 -19.26
CA ARG A 51 -14.44 18.42 -19.34
C ARG A 51 -14.44 19.95 -19.43
N PRO A 52 -15.43 20.56 -20.13
CA PRO A 52 -15.46 22.01 -20.37
C PRO A 52 -15.50 22.87 -19.10
N TYR A 53 -15.94 22.32 -17.97
CA TYR A 53 -16.01 23.06 -16.71
C TYR A 53 -14.69 23.04 -15.90
N GLU A 54 -13.70 22.24 -16.33
CA GLU A 54 -12.41 22.18 -15.65
C GLU A 54 -11.57 23.40 -15.97
N LYS A 55 -10.87 23.93 -14.99
CA LYS A 55 -10.19 25.23 -15.07
C LYS A 55 -9.20 25.35 -16.23
N LYS A 56 -8.50 24.26 -16.52
CA LYS A 56 -7.47 24.22 -17.57
C LYS A 56 -7.97 23.67 -18.91
N TYR A 57 -9.28 23.48 -19.04
CA TYR A 57 -9.87 22.92 -20.27
C TYR A 57 -9.48 23.71 -21.52
N GLN A 58 -9.57 25.05 -21.49
CA GLN A 58 -9.26 25.88 -22.66
C GLN A 58 -7.78 25.79 -23.05
N GLU A 59 -6.89 25.77 -22.09
CA GLU A 59 -5.45 25.58 -22.35
C GLU A 59 -5.19 24.20 -22.93
N PHE A 60 -5.82 23.17 -22.34
CA PHE A 60 -5.68 21.79 -22.80
C PHE A 60 -6.10 21.60 -24.27
N ILE A 61 -7.33 22.02 -24.61
CA ILE A 61 -7.83 21.84 -25.98
C ILE A 61 -7.00 22.62 -27.00
N GLY A 62 -6.49 23.81 -26.65
CA GLY A 62 -5.59 24.59 -27.49
C GLY A 62 -4.29 23.82 -27.77
N ARG A 63 -3.65 23.23 -26.77
CA ARG A 63 -2.44 22.42 -26.92
C ARG A 63 -2.72 21.10 -27.65
N ALA A 64 -3.84 20.45 -27.35
CA ALA A 64 -4.24 19.20 -28.00
C ALA A 64 -4.74 19.41 -29.44
N GLY A 65 -5.10 20.63 -29.84
CA GLY A 65 -5.66 20.94 -31.14
C GLY A 65 -7.08 20.39 -31.32
N ILE A 66 -7.89 20.48 -30.28
CA ILE A 66 -9.25 19.94 -30.22
C ILE A 66 -10.25 21.11 -30.26
N GLU A 67 -11.38 20.92 -30.93
CA GLU A 67 -12.45 21.91 -30.98
C GLU A 67 -13.11 22.17 -29.62
N ASN A 68 -13.44 23.43 -29.35
CA ASN A 68 -14.05 23.87 -28.11
C ASN A 68 -15.49 23.37 -27.93
N GLY A 69 -15.91 23.25 -26.68
CA GLY A 69 -17.33 23.13 -26.27
C GLY A 69 -17.83 21.72 -25.99
N LYS A 70 -16.98 20.70 -26.06
CA LYS A 70 -17.37 19.31 -25.80
C LYS A 70 -16.45 18.66 -24.76
N THR A 71 -16.98 17.67 -24.04
CA THR A 71 -16.15 16.74 -23.27
C THR A 71 -15.17 16.06 -24.21
N VAL A 72 -13.88 16.13 -23.88
CA VAL A 72 -12.83 15.44 -24.62
C VAL A 72 -12.65 14.06 -23.98
N GLU A 73 -13.05 13.04 -24.71
CA GLU A 73 -12.87 11.66 -24.24
C GLU A 73 -11.39 11.28 -24.14
N TRP A 74 -11.09 10.30 -23.31
CA TRP A 74 -9.75 9.74 -23.16
C TRP A 74 -9.18 9.24 -24.48
N GLN A 75 -7.96 9.68 -24.82
CA GLN A 75 -7.25 9.33 -26.04
C GLN A 75 -5.78 8.97 -25.72
N GLY A 76 -5.57 7.95 -24.91
CA GLY A 76 -4.27 7.56 -24.38
C GLY A 76 -3.23 7.18 -25.43
N SER A 77 -3.64 6.72 -26.61
CA SER A 77 -2.76 6.42 -27.74
C SER A 77 -2.40 7.65 -28.60
N ASP A 78 -2.99 8.81 -28.34
CA ASP A 78 -2.65 10.05 -29.03
C ASP A 78 -1.58 10.84 -28.29
N LYS A 79 -0.37 10.91 -28.84
CA LYS A 79 0.76 11.61 -28.22
C LYS A 79 0.49 13.09 -27.94
N ARG A 80 -0.28 13.75 -28.83
CA ARG A 80 -0.59 15.18 -28.65
C ARG A 80 -1.56 15.38 -27.50
N TYR A 81 -2.56 14.51 -27.40
CA TYR A 81 -3.50 14.49 -26.27
C TYR A 81 -2.75 14.28 -24.95
N VAL A 82 -1.95 13.21 -24.87
CA VAL A 82 -1.21 12.85 -23.65
C VAL A 82 -0.26 13.98 -23.25
N LYS A 83 0.52 14.51 -24.21
CA LYS A 83 1.42 15.63 -23.91
C LYS A 83 0.66 16.86 -23.41
N ALA A 84 -0.44 17.22 -24.03
CA ALA A 84 -1.26 18.35 -23.60
C ALA A 84 -1.80 18.12 -22.17
N LEU A 85 -2.26 16.90 -21.86
CA LEU A 85 -2.77 16.55 -20.53
C LEU A 85 -1.68 16.70 -19.46
N PHE A 86 -0.50 16.17 -19.70
CA PHE A 86 0.61 16.26 -18.74
C PHE A 86 1.07 17.71 -18.55
N ASP A 87 1.30 18.44 -19.63
CA ASP A 87 1.76 19.83 -19.58
C ASP A 87 0.75 20.77 -18.89
N THR A 88 -0.55 20.49 -18.96
CA THR A 88 -1.57 21.40 -18.42
C THR A 88 -2.11 20.98 -17.05
N HIS A 89 -2.28 19.67 -16.80
CA HIS A 89 -2.99 19.20 -15.61
C HIS A 89 -2.06 18.54 -14.58
N LEU A 90 -0.94 17.93 -15.00
CA LEU A 90 -0.12 17.15 -14.09
C LEU A 90 1.17 17.87 -13.69
N HIS A 91 2.00 18.29 -14.63
CA HIS A 91 3.28 18.94 -14.32
C HIS A 91 3.12 20.17 -13.43
N PRO A 92 2.12 21.07 -13.61
CA PRO A 92 1.95 22.19 -12.71
C PRO A 92 1.66 21.78 -11.26
N TYR A 93 0.98 20.67 -11.02
CA TYR A 93 0.74 20.18 -9.67
C TYR A 93 1.98 19.52 -9.04
N VAL A 94 2.83 18.88 -9.86
CA VAL A 94 4.15 18.42 -9.39
C VAL A 94 5.00 19.61 -8.96
N ASP A 95 5.03 20.68 -9.76
CA ASP A 95 5.76 21.92 -9.44
C ASP A 95 5.21 22.62 -8.18
N GLU A 96 3.94 22.41 -7.87
CA GLU A 96 3.25 22.96 -6.70
C GLU A 96 3.33 22.05 -5.45
N GLY A 97 3.94 20.85 -5.55
CA GLY A 97 4.23 19.99 -4.41
C GLY A 97 3.46 18.67 -4.31
N VAL A 98 2.79 18.24 -5.39
CA VAL A 98 2.27 16.86 -5.46
C VAL A 98 3.42 15.90 -5.74
N ASP A 99 3.59 14.88 -4.89
CA ASP A 99 4.77 14.02 -4.92
C ASP A 99 4.65 12.83 -5.87
N PHE A 100 3.46 12.24 -6.00
CA PHE A 100 3.22 11.06 -6.83
C PHE A 100 1.78 10.96 -7.29
N TRP A 101 1.44 9.94 -8.11
CA TRP A 101 0.12 9.80 -8.70
C TRP A 101 -0.57 8.52 -8.25
N TRP A 102 -1.88 8.63 -8.05
CA TRP A 102 -2.76 7.50 -7.80
C TRP A 102 -3.75 7.37 -8.96
N LEU A 103 -3.52 6.36 -9.82
CA LEU A 103 -4.43 5.99 -10.90
C LEU A 103 -5.46 4.99 -10.39
N ASP A 104 -6.71 5.40 -10.38
CA ASP A 104 -7.80 4.54 -9.98
C ASP A 104 -8.45 3.89 -11.22
N TRP A 105 -9.50 3.14 -11.02
CA TRP A 105 -10.21 2.43 -12.07
C TRP A 105 -10.88 3.37 -13.08
N GLN A 106 -11.80 2.87 -13.95
CA GLN A 106 -12.50 3.64 -15.00
C GLN A 106 -11.60 4.05 -16.18
N GLN A 107 -10.57 3.28 -16.45
CA GLN A 107 -9.69 3.54 -17.59
C GLN A 107 -10.11 2.76 -18.83
N TRP A 108 -11.23 2.08 -18.78
CA TRP A 108 -11.77 1.17 -19.82
C TRP A 108 -10.78 0.11 -20.29
N PRO A 109 -11.22 -1.11 -20.62
CA PRO A 109 -10.28 -2.20 -20.89
C PRO A 109 -9.40 -1.96 -22.10
N LYS A 110 -9.87 -1.25 -23.14
CA LYS A 110 -9.12 -1.08 -24.40
C LYS A 110 -9.14 0.36 -24.89
N ASP A 111 -8.04 0.76 -25.55
CA ASP A 111 -7.95 2.02 -26.24
C ASP A 111 -8.91 2.04 -27.44
N LYS A 112 -9.53 3.20 -27.72
CA LYS A 112 -10.52 3.35 -28.79
C LYS A 112 -9.90 3.30 -30.19
N ARG A 113 -8.65 3.70 -30.33
CA ARG A 113 -7.92 3.73 -31.61
C ARG A 113 -7.09 2.48 -31.83
N LEU A 114 -6.46 1.98 -30.78
CA LEU A 114 -5.64 0.78 -30.79
C LEU A 114 -6.35 -0.33 -29.97
N LYS A 115 -7.22 -1.07 -30.65
CA LYS A 115 -8.15 -2.03 -30.01
C LYS A 115 -7.49 -3.13 -29.17
N ASP A 116 -6.23 -3.40 -29.40
CA ASP A 116 -5.45 -4.40 -28.66
C ASP A 116 -4.67 -3.79 -27.49
N LEU A 117 -4.62 -2.45 -27.40
CA LEU A 117 -3.95 -1.76 -26.31
C LEU A 117 -4.83 -1.72 -25.07
N ASP A 118 -4.36 -2.32 -23.99
CA ASP A 118 -5.00 -2.23 -22.67
C ASP A 118 -4.72 -0.87 -22.03
N ASN A 119 -5.79 -0.11 -21.75
CA ASN A 119 -5.66 1.24 -21.20
C ASN A 119 -5.10 1.26 -19.78
N VAL A 120 -5.38 0.27 -18.95
CA VAL A 120 -4.85 0.24 -17.58
C VAL A 120 -3.34 0.09 -17.63
N PHE A 121 -2.85 -0.88 -18.38
CA PHE A 121 -1.41 -1.05 -18.60
C PHE A 121 -0.77 0.19 -19.22
N TRP A 122 -1.40 0.76 -20.25
CA TRP A 122 -0.88 1.91 -20.96
C TRP A 122 -0.84 3.18 -20.11
N CYS A 123 -1.86 3.45 -19.31
CA CYS A 123 -1.85 4.55 -18.34
C CYS A 123 -0.71 4.39 -17.33
N ASN A 124 -0.54 3.21 -16.75
CA ASN A 124 0.54 2.95 -15.81
C ASN A 124 1.91 3.22 -16.46
N TYR A 125 2.10 2.76 -17.69
CA TYR A 125 3.34 2.98 -18.44
C TYR A 125 3.61 4.48 -18.66
N ILE A 126 2.64 5.25 -19.19
CA ILE A 126 2.87 6.65 -19.53
C ILE A 126 3.06 7.53 -18.31
N TRP A 127 2.32 7.30 -17.19
CA TRP A 127 2.52 8.04 -15.94
C TRP A 127 3.87 7.74 -15.31
N PHE A 128 4.23 6.48 -15.25
CA PHE A 128 5.50 6.06 -14.67
C PHE A 128 6.69 6.60 -15.46
N THR A 129 6.69 6.42 -16.78
CA THR A 129 7.79 6.90 -17.63
C THR A 129 7.87 8.42 -17.69
N ASP A 130 6.77 9.15 -17.55
CA ASP A 130 6.79 10.60 -17.42
C ASP A 130 7.53 11.02 -16.14
N MET A 131 7.17 10.46 -14.99
CA MET A 131 7.88 10.71 -13.73
C MET A 131 9.35 10.30 -13.79
N GLU A 132 9.66 9.19 -14.47
CA GLU A 132 11.03 8.72 -14.64
C GLU A 132 11.88 9.69 -15.48
N ASN A 133 11.31 10.23 -16.56
CA ASN A 133 12.03 11.08 -17.49
C ASN A 133 12.09 12.55 -17.06
N ASN A 134 11.05 13.07 -16.45
CA ASN A 134 10.89 14.48 -16.11
C ASN A 134 11.15 14.81 -14.64
N GLY A 135 11.03 13.84 -13.74
CA GLY A 135 11.24 14.05 -12.32
C GLY A 135 12.68 13.86 -11.85
N THR A 136 13.04 14.50 -10.75
CA THR A 136 14.31 14.28 -10.01
C THR A 136 14.19 13.18 -8.97
N LYS A 137 12.97 12.93 -8.48
CA LYS A 137 12.64 11.88 -7.51
C LYS A 137 12.46 10.53 -8.22
N ARG A 138 12.55 9.44 -7.45
CA ARG A 138 12.14 8.11 -7.93
C ARG A 138 10.68 8.17 -8.35
N PRO A 139 10.32 7.62 -9.52
CA PRO A 139 8.92 7.52 -9.88
C PRO A 139 8.19 6.65 -8.86
N LEU A 140 7.00 7.08 -8.45
CA LEU A 140 6.11 6.32 -7.59
C LEU A 140 4.71 6.40 -8.16
N LEU A 141 4.16 5.24 -8.54
CA LEU A 141 2.82 5.13 -9.05
C LEU A 141 2.01 4.18 -8.18
N TYR A 142 0.88 4.67 -7.70
CA TYR A 142 -0.13 3.88 -7.01
C TYR A 142 -1.27 3.62 -7.99
N HIS A 143 -1.49 2.34 -8.38
CA HIS A 143 -2.44 2.01 -9.44
C HIS A 143 -3.31 0.81 -9.06
N ARG A 144 -4.52 0.76 -9.58
CA ARG A 144 -5.48 -0.24 -9.14
C ARG A 144 -5.08 -1.66 -9.52
N TRP A 145 -4.92 -1.94 -10.79
CA TRP A 145 -4.49 -3.26 -11.31
C TRP A 145 -3.90 -3.07 -12.71
N GLY A 146 -3.66 -4.15 -13.42
CA GLY A 146 -3.14 -4.07 -14.78
C GLY A 146 -2.67 -5.42 -15.31
N GLY A 147 -2.82 -6.48 -14.52
CA GLY A 147 -2.41 -7.82 -14.91
C GLY A 147 -0.89 -8.03 -14.91
N LEU A 148 -0.46 -9.07 -15.59
CA LEU A 148 0.95 -9.45 -15.67
C LEU A 148 1.79 -8.32 -16.29
N GLY A 149 2.95 -8.06 -15.67
CA GLY A 149 3.88 -7.02 -16.11
C GLY A 149 3.67 -5.66 -15.43
N ASN A 150 2.55 -5.42 -14.75
CA ASN A 150 2.28 -4.14 -14.08
C ASN A 150 3.04 -3.95 -12.76
N HIS A 151 3.66 -4.99 -12.20
CA HIS A 151 4.60 -4.87 -11.08
C HIS A 151 5.74 -3.87 -11.34
N ARG A 152 6.06 -3.57 -12.61
CA ARG A 152 7.05 -2.55 -13.01
C ARG A 152 6.69 -1.13 -12.58
N TYR A 153 5.41 -0.88 -12.24
CA TYR A 153 4.89 0.44 -11.90
C TYR A 153 4.57 0.54 -10.40
N GLN A 154 5.26 -0.24 -9.62
CA GLN A 154 5.35 -0.39 -8.17
C GLN A 154 4.06 -0.84 -7.50
N ILE A 155 3.18 0.07 -7.06
CA ILE A 155 2.17 -0.28 -6.07
C ILE A 155 0.84 -0.55 -6.75
N GLY A 156 0.46 -1.83 -6.80
CA GLY A 156 -0.91 -2.22 -7.12
C GLY A 156 -1.81 -2.24 -5.89
N PHE A 157 -3.12 -2.04 -6.06
CA PHE A 157 -4.08 -2.18 -4.97
C PHE A 157 -5.38 -2.87 -5.38
N SER A 158 -6.01 -3.53 -4.40
CA SER A 158 -7.22 -4.33 -4.62
C SER A 158 -8.45 -3.49 -4.96
N GLY A 159 -8.53 -2.26 -4.45
CA GLY A 159 -9.67 -1.37 -4.62
C GLY A 159 -10.84 -1.72 -3.71
N ASP A 160 -12.04 -1.46 -4.20
CA ASP A 160 -13.31 -1.39 -3.47
C ASP A 160 -13.80 -2.73 -2.91
N SER A 161 -13.03 -3.31 -2.00
CA SER A 161 -13.42 -4.55 -1.33
C SER A 161 -14.51 -4.33 -0.28
N TYR A 162 -15.31 -5.35 -0.03
CA TYR A 162 -16.24 -5.36 1.10
C TYR A 162 -15.51 -5.69 2.42
N ILE A 163 -16.17 -5.38 3.55
CA ILE A 163 -15.63 -5.46 4.92
C ILE A 163 -15.96 -6.79 5.68
N PRO A 164 -16.26 -7.95 5.12
CA PRO A 164 -16.48 -9.13 5.94
C PRO A 164 -15.18 -9.82 6.36
N TRP A 165 -15.28 -10.65 7.39
CA TRP A 165 -14.19 -11.51 7.85
C TRP A 165 -13.65 -12.44 6.75
N GLU A 166 -14.49 -12.85 5.81
CA GLU A 166 -14.08 -13.66 4.65
C GLU A 166 -13.07 -12.93 3.77
N SER A 167 -13.23 -11.62 3.60
CA SER A 167 -12.26 -10.80 2.88
C SER A 167 -10.93 -10.76 3.62
N LEU A 168 -10.95 -10.55 4.94
CA LEU A 168 -9.73 -10.55 5.75
C LEU A 168 -9.01 -11.91 5.68
N ARG A 169 -9.77 -13.01 5.72
CA ARG A 169 -9.21 -14.38 5.64
C ARG A 169 -8.51 -14.66 4.31
N PHE A 170 -8.96 -14.03 3.23
CA PHE A 170 -8.36 -14.20 1.91
C PHE A 170 -7.04 -13.43 1.73
N LEU A 171 -6.84 -12.34 2.46
CA LEU A 171 -5.70 -11.44 2.23
C LEU A 171 -4.31 -12.06 2.43
N PRO A 172 -4.04 -12.92 3.43
CA PRO A 172 -2.73 -13.56 3.56
C PRO A 172 -2.34 -14.37 2.33
N TYR A 173 -3.29 -15.15 1.81
CA TYR A 173 -3.10 -15.93 0.58
C TYR A 173 -2.88 -15.02 -0.63
N PHE A 174 -3.72 -14.02 -0.81
CA PHE A 174 -3.59 -13.09 -1.93
C PHE A 174 -2.23 -12.36 -1.92
N ASN A 175 -1.85 -11.77 -0.77
CA ASN A 175 -0.61 -11.01 -0.66
C ASN A 175 0.63 -11.85 -0.91
N SER A 176 0.69 -13.03 -0.32
CA SER A 176 1.85 -13.91 -0.50
C SER A 176 1.94 -14.43 -1.93
N THR A 177 0.83 -14.84 -2.55
CA THR A 177 0.84 -15.39 -3.91
C THR A 177 0.95 -14.32 -5.01
N ALA A 178 0.71 -13.04 -4.72
CA ALA A 178 1.00 -11.94 -5.64
C ALA A 178 2.49 -11.91 -6.01
N SER A 179 3.37 -12.35 -5.12
CA SER A 179 4.81 -12.49 -5.41
C SER A 179 5.12 -13.47 -6.53
N ASN A 180 4.28 -14.46 -6.81
CA ASN A 180 4.47 -15.41 -7.93
C ASN A 180 4.46 -14.70 -9.30
N VAL A 181 3.95 -13.49 -9.37
CA VAL A 181 3.95 -12.64 -10.55
C VAL A 181 4.70 -11.32 -10.31
N LEU A 182 5.62 -11.33 -9.36
CA LEU A 182 6.49 -10.21 -8.97
C LEU A 182 5.75 -8.99 -8.41
N TYR A 183 4.51 -9.14 -7.95
CA TYR A 183 3.76 -8.06 -7.31
C TYR A 183 4.08 -7.95 -5.81
N GLY A 184 5.35 -7.65 -5.50
CA GLY A 184 5.86 -7.51 -4.14
C GLY A 184 5.25 -6.34 -3.37
N TYR A 185 4.80 -5.29 -4.07
CA TYR A 185 4.17 -4.11 -3.50
C TYR A 185 2.69 -4.08 -3.78
N TRP A 186 1.93 -4.87 -3.03
CA TRP A 186 0.47 -4.86 -3.11
C TRP A 186 -0.16 -4.19 -1.90
N SER A 187 -1.20 -3.42 -2.12
CA SER A 187 -1.95 -2.69 -1.11
C SER A 187 -3.42 -3.11 -1.06
N HIS A 188 -4.02 -2.99 0.09
CA HIS A 188 -5.46 -3.18 0.30
C HIS A 188 -6.08 -1.94 0.94
N ASP A 189 -7.38 -1.78 0.77
CA ASP A 189 -8.18 -0.91 1.62
C ASP A 189 -8.40 -1.66 2.94
N ILE A 190 -7.46 -1.48 3.89
CA ILE A 190 -7.42 -2.26 5.13
C ILE A 190 -8.72 -2.10 5.90
N GLY A 191 -9.32 -3.24 6.28
CA GLY A 191 -10.65 -3.29 6.87
C GLY A 191 -11.79 -3.10 5.87
N GLY A 192 -11.49 -3.14 4.55
CA GLY A 192 -12.42 -3.03 3.44
C GLY A 192 -12.79 -1.59 3.07
N HIS A 193 -13.17 -1.36 1.82
CA HIS A 193 -13.56 -0.06 1.29
C HIS A 193 -14.99 0.31 1.66
N GLN A 194 -15.90 -0.65 1.66
CA GLN A 194 -17.34 -0.41 1.83
C GLN A 194 -18.06 -1.57 2.54
N SER A 195 -19.12 -1.24 3.25
CA SER A 195 -20.04 -2.22 3.80
C SER A 195 -21.01 -2.72 2.74
N LYS A 196 -21.47 -3.98 2.85
CA LYS A 196 -22.54 -4.52 1.98
C LYS A 196 -23.82 -3.68 2.08
N ARG A 197 -24.05 -3.01 3.18
CA ARG A 197 -25.16 -2.10 3.42
C ARG A 197 -24.63 -0.75 3.86
N TYR A 198 -24.91 0.30 3.10
CA TYR A 198 -24.57 1.67 3.45
C TYR A 198 -25.07 2.05 4.86
N GLY A 199 -24.28 2.80 5.58
CA GLY A 199 -24.59 3.21 6.96
C GLY A 199 -24.31 2.13 8.02
N THR A 200 -23.60 1.04 7.67
CA THR A 200 -23.14 0.06 8.64
C THR A 200 -21.76 0.45 9.16
N PRO A 201 -21.60 0.65 10.48
CA PRO A 201 -20.30 1.00 11.07
C PRO A 201 -19.24 -0.08 10.84
N VAL A 202 -17.98 0.34 10.87
CA VAL A 202 -16.83 -0.57 10.93
C VAL A 202 -16.87 -1.30 12.28
N GLU A 203 -16.81 -2.63 12.24
CA GLU A 203 -16.64 -3.45 13.43
C GLU A 203 -15.24 -3.25 14.03
N PRO A 204 -15.11 -2.77 15.29
CA PRO A 204 -13.81 -2.45 15.87
C PRO A 204 -12.84 -3.63 15.93
N GLU A 205 -13.35 -4.83 16.21
CA GLU A 205 -12.53 -6.05 16.25
C GLU A 205 -11.97 -6.37 14.86
N LEU A 206 -12.82 -6.48 13.85
CA LEU A 206 -12.39 -6.77 12.49
C LEU A 206 -11.37 -5.75 11.99
N TYR A 207 -11.62 -4.46 12.24
CA TYR A 207 -10.69 -3.41 11.82
C TYR A 207 -9.35 -3.47 12.55
N THR A 208 -9.38 -3.75 13.85
CA THR A 208 -8.15 -3.96 14.64
C THR A 208 -7.33 -5.12 14.07
N ARG A 209 -7.95 -6.27 13.79
CA ARG A 209 -7.28 -7.44 13.22
C ARG A 209 -6.74 -7.16 11.81
N ALA A 210 -7.52 -6.47 10.99
CA ALA A 210 -7.06 -6.04 9.67
C ALA A 210 -5.85 -5.09 9.75
N MET A 211 -5.83 -4.15 10.69
CA MET A 211 -4.71 -3.24 10.90
C MET A 211 -3.49 -3.95 11.48
N GLN A 212 -3.67 -4.92 12.39
CA GLN A 212 -2.60 -5.77 12.90
C GLN A 212 -1.93 -6.54 11.74
N MET A 213 -2.72 -7.11 10.83
CA MET A 213 -2.17 -7.69 9.60
C MET A 213 -1.47 -6.63 8.74
N GLY A 214 -2.06 -5.44 8.61
CA GLY A 214 -1.52 -4.31 7.85
C GLY A 214 -0.12 -3.90 8.29
N GLN A 215 0.23 -4.07 9.57
CA GLN A 215 1.59 -3.84 10.07
C GLN A 215 2.64 -4.69 9.33
N TYR A 216 2.26 -5.87 8.90
CA TYR A 216 3.11 -6.86 8.24
C TYR A 216 2.73 -7.10 6.77
N LEU A 217 2.26 -6.05 6.11
CA LEU A 217 2.04 -6.00 4.66
C LEU A 217 3.06 -5.06 4.00
N PRO A 218 3.28 -5.15 2.69
CA PRO A 218 4.18 -4.23 1.99
C PRO A 218 3.71 -2.78 2.15
N ILE A 219 2.42 -2.53 1.99
CA ILE A 219 1.80 -1.22 2.12
C ILE A 219 0.69 -1.27 3.17
N ILE A 220 0.72 -0.37 4.14
CA ILE A 220 -0.39 -0.13 5.06
C ILE A 220 -1.19 1.09 4.57
N ARG A 221 -2.47 0.89 4.32
CA ARG A 221 -3.36 1.93 3.82
C ARG A 221 -4.71 1.86 4.52
N SER A 222 -5.13 2.96 5.12
CA SER A 222 -6.50 3.15 5.59
C SER A 222 -7.28 3.94 4.54
N HIS A 223 -8.34 3.36 4.00
CA HIS A 223 -9.19 3.99 3.00
C HIS A 223 -10.60 3.41 3.06
N SER A 224 -11.60 4.24 2.76
CA SER A 224 -13.01 3.83 2.67
C SER A 224 -13.77 4.75 1.73
N THR A 225 -14.95 4.31 1.30
CA THR A 225 -15.93 5.18 0.63
C THR A 225 -16.39 6.31 1.57
N LYS A 226 -17.06 7.30 1.01
CA LYS A 226 -17.57 8.49 1.73
C LYS A 226 -18.72 8.22 2.73
N ASP A 227 -19.02 6.96 3.03
CA ASP A 227 -20.00 6.61 4.07
C ASP A 227 -19.50 7.10 5.44
N PRO A 228 -20.22 8.01 6.12
CA PRO A 228 -19.79 8.58 7.39
C PRO A 228 -19.72 7.56 8.53
N GLN A 229 -20.28 6.37 8.35
CA GLN A 229 -20.16 5.27 9.32
C GLN A 229 -18.86 4.47 9.14
N LEU A 230 -18.10 4.72 8.08
CA LEU A 230 -16.83 4.06 7.79
C LEU A 230 -15.61 4.90 8.16
N ASN A 231 -15.73 5.74 9.20
CA ASN A 231 -14.58 6.46 9.74
C ASN A 231 -13.58 5.48 10.33
N LYS A 232 -12.35 5.52 9.84
CA LYS A 232 -11.27 4.59 10.18
C LYS A 232 -10.09 5.26 10.89
N GLU A 233 -10.20 6.54 11.15
CA GLU A 233 -9.20 7.26 11.93
C GLU A 233 -9.17 6.71 13.35
N PRO A 234 -7.98 6.51 13.95
CA PRO A 234 -7.89 5.93 15.29
C PRO A 234 -8.76 6.61 16.34
N TRP A 235 -8.93 7.93 16.24
CA TRP A 235 -9.75 8.73 17.16
C TRP A 235 -11.27 8.59 16.95
N ALA A 236 -11.72 7.92 15.90
CA ALA A 236 -13.14 7.60 15.68
C ALA A 236 -13.63 6.42 16.53
N PHE A 237 -12.72 5.70 17.18
CA PHE A 237 -13.01 4.53 17.99
C PHE A 237 -12.91 4.82 19.49
N ASP A 238 -13.35 3.86 20.32
CA ASP A 238 -13.14 3.91 21.76
C ASP A 238 -11.64 3.92 22.12
N GLN A 239 -11.32 4.35 23.33
CA GLN A 239 -9.92 4.52 23.79
C GLN A 239 -9.08 3.24 23.68
N THR A 240 -9.68 2.07 23.91
CA THR A 240 -8.97 0.79 23.84
C THR A 240 -8.61 0.46 22.39
N THR A 241 -9.56 0.59 21.50
CA THR A 241 -9.36 0.39 20.05
C THR A 241 -8.37 1.43 19.50
N GLN A 242 -8.52 2.71 19.88
CA GLN A 242 -7.58 3.77 19.49
C GLN A 242 -6.14 3.43 19.91
N ARG A 243 -5.93 2.97 21.13
CA ARG A 243 -4.61 2.54 21.62
C ARG A 243 -4.04 1.40 20.77
N ARG A 244 -4.86 0.37 20.46
CA ARG A 244 -4.46 -0.78 19.64
C ARG A 244 -4.04 -0.33 18.23
N LEU A 245 -4.85 0.49 17.59
CA LEU A 245 -4.54 1.04 16.27
C LEU A 245 -3.25 1.89 16.29
N SER A 246 -3.08 2.71 17.32
CA SER A 246 -1.87 3.52 17.51
C SER A 246 -0.62 2.64 17.69
N ASN A 247 -0.73 1.54 18.44
CA ASN A 247 0.38 0.58 18.62
C ASN A 247 0.77 -0.08 17.29
N VAL A 248 -0.21 -0.49 16.49
CA VAL A 248 0.01 -1.06 15.15
C VAL A 248 0.74 -0.05 14.24
N ILE A 249 0.28 1.19 14.19
CA ILE A 249 0.89 2.23 13.36
C ILE A 249 2.33 2.50 13.82
N ASN A 250 2.55 2.67 15.12
CA ASN A 250 3.90 2.86 15.67
C ASN A 250 4.81 1.66 15.40
N GLY A 251 4.30 0.44 15.54
CA GLY A 251 5.02 -0.80 15.23
C GLY A 251 5.40 -0.90 13.76
N ARG A 252 4.52 -0.44 12.85
CA ARG A 252 4.82 -0.34 11.42
C ARG A 252 5.98 0.60 11.15
N TYR A 253 5.96 1.80 11.74
CA TYR A 253 7.05 2.77 11.59
C TYR A 253 8.37 2.25 12.17
N ALA A 254 8.30 1.55 13.29
CA ALA A 254 9.49 0.93 13.87
C ALA A 254 10.14 -0.12 12.95
N LEU A 255 9.34 -0.89 12.19
CA LEU A 255 9.82 -1.92 11.26
C LEU A 255 10.39 -1.38 9.94
N VAL A 256 10.35 -0.08 9.69
CA VAL A 256 10.78 0.49 8.39
C VAL A 256 12.19 0.10 7.98
N PRO A 257 13.23 0.07 8.85
CA PRO A 257 14.58 -0.36 8.44
C PRO A 257 14.60 -1.79 7.89
N TYR A 258 13.85 -2.69 8.52
CA TYR A 258 13.70 -4.06 8.04
C TYR A 258 12.94 -4.12 6.71
N ILE A 259 11.80 -3.45 6.63
CA ILE A 259 10.95 -3.42 5.43
C ILE A 259 11.70 -2.82 4.24
N TYR A 260 12.44 -1.74 4.45
CA TYR A 260 13.17 -1.06 3.40
C TYR A 260 14.35 -1.90 2.87
N THR A 261 15.03 -2.61 3.76
CA THR A 261 16.05 -3.59 3.37
C THR A 261 15.47 -4.75 2.56
N MET A 262 14.30 -5.27 2.95
CA MET A 262 13.62 -6.32 2.19
C MET A 262 13.11 -5.80 0.84
N ALA A 263 12.75 -4.53 0.75
CA ALA A 263 12.41 -3.88 -0.50
C ALA A 263 13.62 -3.78 -1.46
N ARG A 264 14.80 -3.52 -0.92
CA ARG A 264 16.05 -3.59 -1.69
C ARG A 264 16.33 -5.01 -2.17
N GLN A 265 16.11 -6.01 -1.33
CA GLN A 265 16.23 -7.42 -1.73
C GLN A 265 15.26 -7.77 -2.87
N ASP A 266 13.99 -7.30 -2.79
CA ASP A 266 13.02 -7.50 -3.86
C ASP A 266 13.49 -6.87 -5.19
N TYR A 267 14.02 -5.66 -5.13
CA TYR A 267 14.59 -4.99 -6.30
C TYR A 267 15.75 -5.79 -6.94
N GLU A 268 16.62 -6.38 -6.14
CA GLU A 268 17.79 -7.11 -6.62
C GLU A 268 17.50 -8.54 -7.08
N THR A 269 16.53 -9.21 -6.45
CA THR A 269 16.31 -10.67 -6.61
C THR A 269 14.94 -11.03 -7.12
N GLY A 270 13.96 -10.12 -7.07
CA GLY A 270 12.54 -10.41 -7.32
C GLY A 270 11.87 -11.19 -6.19
N ILE A 271 12.51 -11.34 -5.02
CA ILE A 271 11.94 -12.03 -3.87
C ILE A 271 11.25 -11.01 -2.97
N SER A 272 9.92 -11.05 -2.96
CA SER A 272 9.08 -10.10 -2.24
C SER A 272 9.22 -10.16 -0.72
N LEU A 273 8.84 -9.05 -0.06
CA LEU A 273 8.71 -8.95 1.39
C LEU A 273 7.69 -9.96 1.94
N CYS A 274 6.47 -10.01 1.38
CA CYS A 274 5.48 -11.04 1.69
C CYS A 274 5.61 -12.18 0.70
N ARG A 275 5.98 -13.36 1.18
CA ARG A 275 6.21 -14.53 0.32
C ARG A 275 5.51 -15.77 0.86
N PRO A 276 4.96 -16.62 -0.02
CA PRO A 276 4.35 -17.87 0.43
C PRO A 276 5.40 -18.78 1.04
N MET A 277 4.99 -19.65 1.95
CA MET A 277 5.90 -20.52 2.70
C MET A 277 6.82 -21.37 1.78
N TYR A 278 6.32 -21.78 0.61
CA TYR A 278 7.09 -22.60 -0.33
C TYR A 278 8.26 -21.88 -1.04
N TYR A 279 8.41 -20.57 -0.86
CA TYR A 279 9.61 -19.86 -1.34
C TYR A 279 10.85 -20.24 -0.53
N ASP A 280 10.69 -20.31 0.79
CA ASP A 280 11.77 -20.66 1.71
C ASP A 280 11.84 -22.16 2.01
N TYR A 281 10.73 -22.91 1.80
CA TYR A 281 10.58 -24.33 2.13
C TYR A 281 9.96 -25.13 0.97
N PRO A 282 10.56 -25.10 -0.24
CA PRO A 282 9.96 -25.70 -1.45
C PRO A 282 9.86 -27.24 -1.39
N GLU A 283 10.70 -27.90 -0.59
CA GLU A 283 10.72 -29.34 -0.47
C GLU A 283 9.73 -29.90 0.58
N THR A 284 8.98 -29.03 1.24
CA THR A 284 8.07 -29.40 2.32
C THR A 284 6.62 -29.27 1.86
N GLU A 285 5.87 -30.39 1.91
CA GLU A 285 4.47 -30.44 1.45
C GLU A 285 3.56 -29.45 2.21
N GLU A 286 3.77 -29.33 3.52
CA GLU A 286 3.02 -28.40 4.38
C GLU A 286 3.10 -26.96 3.91
N ALA A 287 4.23 -26.54 3.34
CA ALA A 287 4.43 -25.18 2.84
C ALA A 287 3.42 -24.77 1.75
N TYR A 288 2.91 -25.72 0.98
CA TYR A 288 1.92 -25.50 -0.06
C TYR A 288 0.48 -25.45 0.46
N GLY A 289 0.25 -26.03 1.64
CA GLY A 289 -1.05 -26.07 2.31
C GLY A 289 -1.38 -24.85 3.14
N MET A 290 -0.38 -24.13 3.64
CA MET A 290 -0.51 -23.03 4.62
C MET A 290 -0.85 -21.69 3.96
N LYS A 291 -2.12 -21.52 3.56
CA LYS A 291 -2.62 -20.33 2.85
C LYS A 291 -2.84 -19.12 3.77
N GLU A 292 -3.02 -19.35 5.07
CA GLU A 292 -3.34 -18.30 6.04
C GLU A 292 -2.12 -17.73 6.77
N GLN A 293 -0.91 -18.14 6.34
CA GLN A 293 0.35 -17.61 6.87
C GLN A 293 1.35 -17.34 5.74
N TYR A 294 2.35 -16.51 6.04
CA TYR A 294 3.39 -16.15 5.07
C TYR A 294 4.68 -15.72 5.77
N MET A 295 5.79 -15.77 5.06
CA MET A 295 7.03 -15.14 5.51
C MET A 295 6.98 -13.65 5.20
N PHE A 296 7.35 -12.84 6.18
CA PHE A 296 7.58 -11.40 6.07
C PHE A 296 9.09 -11.14 6.11
N GLY A 297 9.67 -10.95 4.95
CA GLY A 297 11.10 -11.10 4.76
C GLY A 297 11.54 -12.55 5.00
N ASP A 298 12.80 -12.72 5.32
CA ASP A 298 13.42 -14.04 5.54
C ASP A 298 13.48 -14.49 7.01
N LYS A 299 13.10 -13.61 7.94
CA LYS A 299 13.25 -13.82 9.39
C LYS A 299 11.93 -14.02 10.14
N MET A 300 10.81 -13.47 9.64
CA MET A 300 9.55 -13.42 10.38
C MET A 300 8.47 -14.25 9.68
N LEU A 301 7.72 -15.03 10.42
CA LEU A 301 6.53 -15.74 9.99
C LEU A 301 5.30 -15.08 10.61
N ILE A 302 4.33 -14.73 9.77
CA ILE A 302 3.10 -14.07 10.17
C ILE A 302 1.92 -15.02 9.93
N ALA A 303 1.12 -15.28 10.98
CA ALA A 303 -0.11 -16.06 10.90
C ALA A 303 -1.29 -15.22 11.39
N PRO A 304 -1.88 -14.35 10.55
CA PRO A 304 -2.86 -13.36 10.97
C PRO A 304 -4.08 -13.97 11.64
N VAL A 305 -4.62 -13.26 12.66
CA VAL A 305 -5.94 -13.56 13.19
C VAL A 305 -6.99 -13.12 12.17
N THR A 306 -7.66 -14.07 11.55
CA THR A 306 -8.65 -13.84 10.49
C THR A 306 -10.07 -14.27 10.85
N ASN A 307 -10.27 -14.68 12.10
CA ASN A 307 -11.55 -15.04 12.68
C ASN A 307 -11.82 -14.20 13.92
N PRO A 308 -13.10 -13.92 14.25
CA PRO A 308 -13.45 -13.22 15.49
C PRO A 308 -13.05 -14.04 16.72
N VAL A 309 -12.87 -13.34 17.85
CA VAL A 309 -12.67 -14.00 19.13
C VAL A 309 -13.90 -14.85 19.50
N ASP A 310 -13.64 -15.96 20.17
CA ASP A 310 -14.69 -16.69 20.86
C ASP A 310 -15.32 -15.81 21.96
N LYS A 311 -16.63 -15.75 22.02
CA LYS A 311 -17.36 -14.83 22.89
C LYS A 311 -17.24 -15.14 24.37
N GLU A 312 -16.97 -16.39 24.74
CA GLU A 312 -16.86 -16.82 26.14
C GLU A 312 -15.45 -16.56 26.66
N SER A 313 -14.44 -16.94 25.89
CA SER A 313 -13.03 -16.77 26.28
C SER A 313 -12.45 -15.39 25.96
N GLY A 314 -13.00 -14.68 24.97
CA GLY A 314 -12.43 -13.44 24.45
C GLY A 314 -11.14 -13.64 23.64
N LEU A 315 -10.85 -14.86 23.21
CA LEU A 315 -9.62 -15.23 22.52
C LEU A 315 -9.91 -15.78 21.12
N ALA A 316 -8.99 -15.56 20.18
CA ALA A 316 -9.04 -16.13 18.84
C ALA A 316 -8.01 -17.27 18.71
N ALA A 317 -8.45 -18.40 18.22
CA ALA A 317 -7.56 -19.52 17.92
C ALA A 317 -6.87 -19.34 16.58
N VAL A 318 -5.55 -19.54 16.54
CA VAL A 318 -4.74 -19.53 15.33
C VAL A 318 -3.87 -20.76 15.28
N LYS A 319 -3.84 -21.41 14.10
CA LYS A 319 -2.90 -22.47 13.78
C LYS A 319 -1.79 -21.93 12.91
N ALA A 320 -0.55 -22.18 13.28
CA ALA A 320 0.62 -21.83 12.50
C ALA A 320 1.54 -23.06 12.34
N TRP A 321 1.92 -23.35 11.12
CA TRP A 321 2.96 -24.31 10.86
C TRP A 321 4.33 -23.62 10.99
N LEU A 322 5.14 -24.09 11.92
CA LEU A 322 6.51 -23.65 12.11
C LEU A 322 7.42 -24.64 11.39
N PRO A 323 8.14 -24.21 10.34
CA PRO A 323 9.13 -25.04 9.68
C PRO A 323 10.21 -25.54 10.62
N GLU A 324 10.99 -26.58 10.21
CA GLU A 324 12.09 -27.11 11.02
C GLU A 324 13.03 -26.02 11.53
N GLY A 325 13.57 -26.21 12.74
CA GLY A 325 14.42 -25.27 13.46
C GLY A 325 13.73 -24.67 14.67
N GLN A 326 14.33 -23.67 15.28
CA GLN A 326 13.79 -22.99 16.46
C GLN A 326 13.20 -21.64 16.09
N TRP A 327 12.09 -21.33 16.73
CA TRP A 327 11.32 -20.11 16.54
C TRP A 327 11.04 -19.42 17.87
N LEU A 328 11.00 -18.11 17.90
CA LEU A 328 10.55 -17.36 19.05
C LEU A 328 9.20 -16.71 18.73
N GLU A 329 8.24 -16.85 19.61
CA GLU A 329 7.04 -16.04 19.59
C GLU A 329 7.43 -14.58 19.90
N TYR A 330 7.10 -13.68 18.99
CA TYR A 330 7.65 -12.32 18.98
C TYR A 330 7.33 -11.52 20.27
N GLU A 331 6.08 -11.62 20.73
CA GLU A 331 5.60 -10.83 21.88
C GLU A 331 6.12 -11.39 23.22
N THR A 332 6.13 -12.69 23.37
CA THR A 332 6.46 -13.34 24.66
C THR A 332 7.94 -13.71 24.77
N GLY A 333 8.64 -13.84 23.64
CA GLY A 333 9.99 -14.41 23.59
C GLY A 333 10.04 -15.92 23.86
N THR A 334 8.88 -16.60 23.88
CA THR A 334 8.80 -18.03 24.11
C THR A 334 9.46 -18.79 22.95
N MET A 335 10.42 -19.67 23.28
CA MET A 335 11.08 -20.54 22.31
C MET A 335 10.15 -21.69 21.97
N LEU A 336 10.01 -21.98 20.67
CA LEU A 336 9.20 -23.06 20.13
C LEU A 336 10.07 -23.90 19.19
N GLU A 337 9.91 -25.21 19.26
CA GLU A 337 10.50 -26.11 18.26
C GLU A 337 9.65 -26.12 16.99
N GLY A 338 10.29 -26.04 15.83
CA GLY A 338 9.65 -26.17 14.54
C GLY A 338 9.40 -27.62 14.11
N GLY A 339 9.11 -27.81 12.81
CA GLY A 339 8.70 -29.10 12.25
C GLY A 339 7.30 -29.53 12.69
N GLN A 340 6.47 -28.58 13.15
CA GLN A 340 5.13 -28.86 13.68
C GLN A 340 4.15 -27.71 13.44
N THR A 341 2.87 -28.04 13.55
CA THR A 341 1.81 -27.03 13.63
C THR A 341 1.49 -26.75 15.11
N VAL A 342 1.57 -25.49 15.49
CA VAL A 342 1.18 -25.01 16.82
C VAL A 342 -0.21 -24.38 16.76
N GLU A 343 -1.01 -24.60 17.80
CA GLU A 343 -2.29 -23.92 17.98
C GLU A 343 -2.23 -23.06 19.23
N ARG A 344 -2.50 -21.77 19.09
CA ARG A 344 -2.41 -20.79 20.16
C ARG A 344 -3.65 -19.93 20.19
N LEU A 345 -3.97 -19.40 21.38
CA LEU A 345 -5.06 -18.49 21.61
C LEU A 345 -4.51 -17.08 21.81
N PHE A 346 -5.10 -16.11 21.11
CA PHE A 346 -4.64 -14.72 21.09
C PHE A 346 -5.74 -13.75 21.51
N SER A 347 -5.45 -12.90 22.47
CA SER A 347 -6.29 -11.77 22.83
C SER A 347 -6.25 -10.67 21.76
N MET A 348 -7.09 -9.66 21.90
CA MET A 348 -7.11 -8.51 20.96
C MET A 348 -5.84 -7.65 21.00
N ASP A 349 -5.02 -7.77 22.03
CA ASP A 349 -3.76 -7.02 22.17
C ASP A 349 -2.55 -7.82 21.68
N GLU A 350 -2.73 -9.09 21.32
CA GLU A 350 -1.68 -9.99 20.84
C GLU A 350 -1.82 -10.28 19.34
N TYR A 351 -0.69 -10.56 18.69
CA TYR A 351 -0.65 -10.87 17.28
C TYR A 351 0.33 -12.02 16.96
N PRO A 352 -0.10 -13.03 16.15
CA PRO A 352 0.72 -14.21 15.88
C PRO A 352 1.90 -13.90 14.95
N VAL A 353 3.04 -13.60 15.52
CA VAL A 353 4.31 -13.40 14.83
C VAL A 353 5.36 -14.33 15.45
N TYR A 354 6.06 -15.05 14.60
CA TYR A 354 7.15 -15.93 14.99
C TYR A 354 8.43 -15.50 14.27
N VAL A 355 9.54 -15.52 14.98
CA VAL A 355 10.84 -15.10 14.45
C VAL A 355 11.80 -16.28 14.52
N LYS A 356 12.54 -16.53 13.45
CA LYS A 356 13.60 -17.56 13.44
C LYS A 356 14.60 -17.28 14.56
N ALA A 357 14.97 -18.29 15.33
CA ALA A 357 16.02 -18.17 16.33
C ALA A 357 17.36 -17.76 15.69
N GLY A 358 18.13 -16.92 16.37
CA GLY A 358 19.35 -16.32 15.85
C GLY A 358 19.14 -15.08 14.97
N SER A 359 17.89 -14.67 14.71
CA SER A 359 17.62 -13.52 13.86
C SER A 359 18.03 -12.19 14.51
N ILE A 360 18.48 -11.27 13.66
CA ILE A 360 18.73 -9.87 13.96
C ILE A 360 17.74 -9.05 13.14
N ILE A 361 16.95 -8.19 13.80
CA ILE A 361 15.95 -7.35 13.13
C ILE A 361 16.19 -5.89 13.55
N PRO A 362 16.45 -5.00 12.59
CA PRO A 362 16.59 -3.57 12.87
C PRO A 362 15.23 -2.89 13.04
N TYR A 363 15.15 -1.95 13.96
CA TYR A 363 13.98 -1.12 14.24
C TYR A 363 14.39 0.35 14.36
N TYR A 364 13.49 1.24 14.03
CA TYR A 364 13.55 2.61 14.53
C TYR A 364 12.94 2.70 15.94
N GLY A 365 13.41 3.64 16.72
CA GLY A 365 12.70 4.08 17.92
C GLY A 365 11.37 4.74 17.56
N LYS A 366 10.74 5.39 18.53
CA LYS A 366 9.52 6.15 18.25
C LYS A 366 9.83 7.34 17.35
N VAL A 367 9.26 7.35 16.16
CA VAL A 367 9.44 8.41 15.16
C VAL A 367 8.15 9.20 14.95
N LYS A 368 8.27 10.48 14.67
CA LYS A 368 7.14 11.34 14.31
C LYS A 368 6.76 11.13 12.81
N ASN A 369 7.76 11.10 11.96
CA ASN A 369 7.69 10.80 10.53
C ASN A 369 9.03 10.25 10.05
N LEU A 370 9.13 9.88 8.79
CA LEU A 370 10.34 9.31 8.18
C LEU A 370 11.18 10.32 7.41
N SER A 371 10.76 11.59 7.34
CA SER A 371 11.44 12.66 6.58
C SER A 371 12.53 13.38 7.34
N GLY A 372 12.94 12.88 8.50
CA GLY A 372 13.99 13.49 9.33
C GLY A 372 15.37 12.89 9.08
N PRO A 373 16.43 13.52 9.62
CA PRO A 373 17.76 12.97 9.57
C PRO A 373 17.82 11.63 10.30
N ASN A 374 18.81 10.83 9.95
CA ASN A 374 19.06 9.47 10.41
C ASN A 374 18.48 9.14 11.78
N GLN A 375 17.43 8.32 11.78
CA GLN A 375 16.82 7.81 13.01
C GLN A 375 17.77 6.79 13.66
N PRO A 376 17.92 6.79 14.99
CA PRO A 376 18.70 5.76 15.67
C PRO A 376 18.11 4.37 15.38
N VAL A 377 18.94 3.48 14.86
CA VAL A 377 18.56 2.09 14.64
C VAL A 377 18.73 1.30 15.94
N ILE A 378 17.65 0.67 16.37
CA ILE A 378 17.62 -0.26 17.49
C ILE A 378 17.72 -1.67 16.90
N VAL A 379 18.71 -2.42 17.34
CA VAL A 379 18.90 -3.80 16.91
C VAL A 379 18.29 -4.75 17.94
N ARG A 380 17.28 -5.52 17.52
CA ARG A 380 16.70 -6.58 18.35
C ARG A 380 17.27 -7.93 17.93
N VAL A 381 17.92 -8.60 18.87
CA VAL A 381 18.49 -9.93 18.68
C VAL A 381 17.55 -10.96 19.27
N PHE A 382 17.19 -11.96 18.48
CA PHE A 382 16.37 -13.09 18.91
C PHE A 382 17.30 -14.28 19.21
N PRO A 383 17.41 -14.71 20.47
CA PRO A 383 18.38 -15.74 20.87
C PRO A 383 18.09 -17.09 20.21
N GLY A 384 19.13 -17.95 20.19
CA GLY A 384 19.11 -19.26 19.55
C GLY A 384 19.89 -19.26 18.24
N GLY A 385 20.39 -20.44 17.83
CA GLY A 385 21.37 -20.51 16.74
C GLY A 385 22.79 -20.13 17.18
N ASN A 386 23.78 -20.43 16.35
CA ASN A 386 25.18 -20.17 16.66
C ASN A 386 25.66 -18.79 16.18
N GLU A 387 25.08 -18.29 15.10
CA GLU A 387 25.42 -17.02 14.48
C GLU A 387 24.18 -16.41 13.84
N GLY A 388 24.14 -15.09 13.76
CA GLY A 388 23.09 -14.34 13.06
C GLY A 388 23.69 -13.07 12.47
N ASP A 389 23.20 -12.71 11.29
CA ASP A 389 23.59 -11.48 10.61
C ASP A 389 22.35 -10.79 10.01
N PHE A 390 22.51 -9.52 9.73
CA PHE A 390 21.55 -8.73 8.96
C PHE A 390 22.26 -7.62 8.21
N LEU A 391 22.14 -7.60 6.90
CA LEU A 391 22.68 -6.55 6.07
C LEU A 391 21.63 -5.42 5.95
N LEU A 392 21.83 -4.34 6.68
CA LEU A 392 20.93 -3.18 6.66
C LEU A 392 21.22 -2.32 5.42
N TYR A 393 20.20 -2.04 4.62
CA TYR A 393 20.28 -1.14 3.49
C TYR A 393 19.69 0.24 3.84
N GLU A 394 20.41 1.30 3.51
CA GLU A 394 19.97 2.69 3.65
C GLU A 394 20.39 3.53 2.44
N ASP A 395 19.52 4.44 2.02
CA ASP A 395 19.82 5.53 1.07
C ASP A 395 19.00 6.77 1.46
N ASN A 396 18.94 7.81 0.63
CA ASN A 396 18.20 9.02 0.97
C ASN A 396 16.66 8.90 0.84
N GLY A 397 16.14 7.78 0.32
CA GLY A 397 14.71 7.51 0.22
C GLY A 397 13.97 8.19 -0.94
N GLU A 398 14.53 9.18 -1.61
CA GLU A 398 13.81 10.00 -2.58
C GLU A 398 14.41 10.05 -3.99
N ASP A 399 15.71 10.20 -4.12
CA ASP A 399 16.35 10.42 -5.43
C ASP A 399 16.59 9.14 -6.22
N LYS A 400 17.12 9.30 -7.42
CA LYS A 400 17.43 8.20 -8.35
C LYS A 400 18.83 7.61 -8.15
N ASN A 401 19.60 8.12 -7.17
CA ASN A 401 20.99 7.72 -6.96
C ASN A 401 21.14 6.41 -6.17
N TYR A 402 20.03 5.81 -5.74
CA TYR A 402 19.99 4.54 -4.98
C TYR A 402 20.77 3.38 -5.61
N VAL A 403 21.15 3.50 -6.88
CA VAL A 403 21.98 2.50 -7.59
C VAL A 403 23.45 2.62 -7.19
N SER A 404 23.91 3.81 -6.85
CA SER A 404 25.33 4.13 -6.59
C SER A 404 25.59 4.80 -5.24
N GLU A 405 24.59 5.42 -4.63
CA GLU A 405 24.72 6.19 -3.39
C GLU A 405 23.84 5.55 -2.30
N TYR A 406 24.37 4.53 -1.64
CA TYR A 406 23.72 3.82 -0.55
C TYR A 406 24.75 3.31 0.47
N ALA A 407 24.27 2.96 1.67
CA ALA A 407 25.02 2.28 2.71
C ALA A 407 24.46 0.87 2.96
N THR A 408 25.33 -0.07 3.30
CA THR A 408 24.99 -1.44 3.73
C THR A 408 25.85 -1.85 4.92
#